data_184fd8d159eb069f77b3d32288fd8576
#
_entry.id   184fd8d159eb069f77b3d32288fd8576
#
_cell.length_a   1.000
_cell.length_b   1.000
_cell.length_c   1.000
_cell.angle_alpha   90.00
_cell.angle_beta   90.00
_cell.angle_gamma   90.00
#
_symmetry.space_group_name_H-M   'P 1'
#
loop_
_entity.id
_entity.type
_entity.pdbx_description
1 polymer ?
#
loop_
_entity_poly.entity_id
_entity_poly.type
_entity_poly.pdbx_seq_one_letter_code
_entity_poly.pdbx_strand_id
1 'polypeptide(L)'
;MNFKEFSAIFKSLFKFLGVTKSEFKNSSGGVKISFGPEVVVISHKNQEQIVYPLGADLSSIEDTWEAPIANIAQLVEDMSSKFFSLPLTGEFRFLVSADSLYLETDKGEICLSDDYGFFQSDKGALKVIPELRQEESEALSDFLVDYKFMDATDGLKEFNQRAQFLSNFVFHDNKVFSFSNGQIIRWKYLKHPYSNKYIERAEFVHFLSELKASKEARVQMAFNKNTIDITIFYKNLTVQRSFKLLDLPELFVKQANLSSLFFGAGDSETEKMVLLDLPNIDKFLNAHEKTGTKNDGLYAVMDFKENILYGCKKDKVLIPSRTLLYQAMNGFDVSQEKPVGLSTYMLRHMLKYKNIEYLKLYFPEVPENQVLINSRRSHIFVKIGKNMFITVALRHIWNLPFTVLDDIQNRAFLRGFGAEIGRYRQDHDEEEVKQFIERLKQEFLMTFSYAKALEEEEKLIEEENNRKKG
;
A
#
# COMPACT_ATOMS: atom_id res chain seq x y z
N MET A 1 -6.43 28.96 31.44
CA MET A 1 -5.42 28.40 30.49
C MET A 1 -4.14 29.17 30.66
N ASN A 2 -2.99 28.51 30.64
CA ASN A 2 -1.70 29.21 30.67
C ASN A 2 -1.13 29.45 29.26
N PHE A 3 -0.22 30.39 29.14
CA PHE A 3 0.38 30.78 27.86
C PHE A 3 1.09 29.60 27.16
N LYS A 4 1.74 28.72 27.90
CA LYS A 4 2.43 27.55 27.36
C LYS A 4 1.47 26.58 26.69
N GLU A 5 0.31 26.35 27.28
CA GLU A 5 -0.77 25.53 26.73
C GLU A 5 -1.34 26.16 25.47
N PHE A 6 -1.67 27.45 25.51
CA PHE A 6 -2.17 28.19 24.35
C PHE A 6 -1.17 28.17 23.17
N SER A 7 0.07 28.48 23.43
CA SER A 7 1.11 28.45 22.41
C SER A 7 1.30 27.04 21.80
N ALA A 8 1.18 25.99 22.62
CA ALA A 8 1.25 24.61 22.15
C ALA A 8 0.05 24.24 21.27
N ILE A 9 -1.14 24.72 21.61
CA ILE A 9 -2.37 24.55 20.80
C ILE A 9 -2.15 25.15 19.41
N PHE A 10 -1.76 26.41 19.34
CA PHE A 10 -1.59 27.08 18.05
C PHE A 10 -0.41 26.56 17.23
N LYS A 11 0.70 26.17 17.87
CA LYS A 11 1.80 25.50 17.18
C LYS A 11 1.37 24.15 16.57
N SER A 12 0.53 23.41 17.29
CA SER A 12 -0.05 22.18 16.76
C SER A 12 -1.03 22.45 15.63
N LEU A 13 -1.90 23.43 15.82
CA LEU A 13 -2.84 23.88 14.80
C LEU A 13 -2.11 24.26 13.50
N PHE A 14 -1.12 25.15 13.57
CA PHE A 14 -0.36 25.57 12.40
C PHE A 14 0.32 24.40 11.69
N LYS A 15 0.76 23.41 12.44
CA LYS A 15 1.34 22.20 11.88
C LYS A 15 0.30 21.37 11.12
N PHE A 16 -0.91 21.23 11.67
CA PHE A 16 -2.03 20.50 11.01
C PHE A 16 -2.57 21.25 9.79
N LEU A 17 -2.49 22.58 9.78
CA LEU A 17 -2.90 23.38 8.63
C LEU A 17 -1.88 23.36 7.48
N GLY A 18 -0.72 22.74 7.70
CA GLY A 18 0.36 22.68 6.70
C GLY A 18 0.87 24.06 6.29
N VAL A 19 0.68 25.09 7.13
CA VAL A 19 1.03 26.49 6.81
C VAL A 19 2.48 26.72 7.18
N THR A 20 3.31 26.97 6.19
CA THR A 20 4.71 27.35 6.40
C THR A 20 4.80 28.81 6.86
N LYS A 21 5.88 29.18 7.59
CA LYS A 21 6.09 30.56 8.04
C LYS A 21 6.03 31.61 6.92
N SER A 22 6.35 31.25 5.68
CA SER A 22 6.27 32.12 4.51
C SER A 22 4.85 32.31 3.99
N GLU A 23 3.99 31.30 4.14
CA GLU A 23 2.58 31.36 3.72
C GLU A 23 1.73 32.16 4.70
N PHE A 24 2.15 32.27 5.97
CA PHE A 24 1.47 33.11 6.97
C PHE A 24 1.31 34.56 6.54
N LYS A 25 2.32 35.13 5.88
CA LYS A 25 2.32 36.55 5.48
C LYS A 25 1.42 36.86 4.29
N ASN A 26 1.01 35.82 3.51
CA ASN A 26 0.32 35.99 2.22
C ASN A 26 -1.01 35.27 2.13
N SER A 27 -1.47 34.58 3.19
CA SER A 27 -2.71 33.81 3.10
C SER A 27 -3.94 34.69 3.35
N SER A 28 -4.83 34.74 2.37
CA SER A 28 -6.19 35.32 2.50
C SER A 28 -7.17 34.39 3.25
N GLY A 29 -6.67 33.32 3.88
CA GLY A 29 -7.51 32.34 4.59
C GLY A 29 -7.74 32.76 6.04
N GLY A 30 -9.00 32.74 6.47
CA GLY A 30 -9.41 32.95 7.86
C GLY A 30 -9.45 31.64 8.65
N VAL A 31 -9.23 31.71 9.94
CA VAL A 31 -9.46 30.64 10.91
C VAL A 31 -10.69 31.03 11.74
N LYS A 32 -11.65 30.11 11.82
CA LYS A 32 -12.80 30.26 12.70
C LYS A 32 -12.48 29.61 14.05
N ILE A 33 -12.69 30.37 15.12
CA ILE A 33 -12.50 29.88 16.49
C ILE A 33 -13.86 29.96 17.19
N SER A 34 -14.36 28.84 17.65
CA SER A 34 -15.52 28.81 18.52
C SER A 34 -15.09 28.55 19.94
N PHE A 35 -15.61 29.34 20.85
CA PHE A 35 -15.35 29.22 22.27
C PHE A 35 -16.54 28.55 22.96
N GLY A 36 -16.24 27.64 23.85
CA GLY A 36 -17.20 26.89 24.66
C GLY A 36 -16.44 26.13 25.75
N PRO A 37 -16.96 25.04 26.32
CA PRO A 37 -16.15 24.15 27.14
C PRO A 37 -14.93 23.59 26.37
N GLU A 38 -14.97 23.73 25.04
CA GLU A 38 -13.91 23.31 24.14
C GLU A 38 -13.59 24.44 23.15
N VAL A 39 -12.33 24.59 22.79
CA VAL A 39 -11.95 25.45 21.66
C VAL A 39 -12.03 24.63 20.39
N VAL A 40 -12.89 25.01 19.47
CA VAL A 40 -12.98 24.41 18.13
C VAL A 40 -12.32 25.36 17.14
N VAL A 41 -11.29 24.89 16.48
CA VAL A 41 -10.61 25.65 15.44
C VAL A 41 -10.92 25.00 14.10
N ILE A 42 -11.53 25.78 13.20
CA ILE A 42 -11.83 25.34 11.84
C ILE A 42 -10.92 26.05 10.87
N SER A 43 -10.19 25.30 10.06
CA SER A 43 -9.52 25.86 8.90
C SER A 43 -10.48 25.99 7.73
N HIS A 44 -10.59 27.17 7.17
CA HIS A 44 -11.47 27.40 6.03
C HIS A 44 -10.91 26.79 4.74
N LYS A 45 -9.59 26.72 4.60
CA LYS A 45 -8.92 26.24 3.37
C LYS A 45 -8.94 24.72 3.22
N ASN A 46 -8.84 23.98 4.31
CA ASN A 46 -8.70 22.50 4.29
C ASN A 46 -9.87 21.76 4.94
N GLN A 47 -10.93 22.47 5.35
CA GLN A 47 -12.05 21.89 6.11
C GLN A 47 -11.62 21.08 7.34
N GLU A 48 -10.45 21.42 7.88
CA GLU A 48 -9.93 20.81 9.10
C GLU A 48 -10.63 21.40 10.31
N GLN A 49 -11.00 20.54 11.24
CA GLN A 49 -11.60 20.92 12.50
C GLN A 49 -10.77 20.29 13.64
N ILE A 50 -10.25 21.16 14.49
CA ILE A 50 -9.46 20.73 15.65
C ILE A 50 -10.19 21.18 16.90
N VAL A 51 -10.54 20.21 17.75
CA VAL A 51 -11.18 20.47 19.04
C VAL A 51 -10.17 20.30 20.14
N TYR A 52 -10.08 21.31 20.97
CA TYR A 52 -9.19 21.33 22.11
C TYR A 52 -9.99 21.53 23.40
N PRO A 53 -9.97 20.60 24.34
CA PRO A 53 -10.61 20.79 25.62
C PRO A 53 -9.81 21.81 26.43
N LEU A 54 -10.42 22.95 26.73
CA LEU A 54 -9.77 24.03 27.48
C LEU A 54 -9.86 23.87 28.99
N GLY A 55 -10.60 22.89 29.47
CA GLY A 55 -10.76 22.62 30.90
C GLY A 55 -11.10 23.89 31.70
N ALA A 56 -12.35 24.12 31.96
CA ALA A 56 -12.92 25.17 32.78
C ALA A 56 -13.18 26.55 32.15
N ASP A 57 -14.40 26.99 32.31
CA ASP A 57 -14.93 28.36 32.38
C ASP A 57 -15.01 29.22 31.09
N LEU A 58 -14.98 28.62 29.90
CA LEU A 58 -15.38 29.30 28.67
C LEU A 58 -16.86 29.02 28.31
N SER A 59 -17.60 28.38 29.18
CA SER A 59 -19.01 28.00 28.96
C SER A 59 -19.97 29.20 28.76
N SER A 60 -19.51 30.43 29.03
CA SER A 60 -20.26 31.65 28.78
C SER A 60 -20.09 32.21 27.37
N ILE A 61 -19.19 31.67 26.55
CA ILE A 61 -18.91 32.19 25.20
C ILE A 61 -19.43 31.17 24.20
N GLU A 62 -20.62 31.41 23.68
CA GLU A 62 -21.24 30.58 22.62
C GLU A 62 -20.96 31.06 21.21
N ASP A 63 -20.14 32.10 21.06
CA ASP A 63 -19.92 32.77 19.79
C ASP A 63 -18.75 32.18 19.00
N THR A 64 -18.88 32.23 17.70
CA THR A 64 -17.80 31.86 16.75
C THR A 64 -17.10 33.13 16.30
N TRP A 65 -15.78 33.15 16.46
CA TRP A 65 -14.91 34.24 16.04
C TRP A 65 -14.02 33.81 14.89
N GLU A 66 -13.76 34.71 13.98
CA GLU A 66 -12.89 34.47 12.82
C GLU A 66 -11.77 35.51 12.81
N ALA A 67 -10.57 35.05 12.52
CA ALA A 67 -9.42 35.93 12.33
C ALA A 67 -8.50 35.39 11.22
N PRO A 68 -7.79 36.26 10.50
CA PRO A 68 -6.75 35.84 9.58
C PRO A 68 -5.67 35.03 10.30
N ILE A 69 -5.19 33.95 9.67
CA ILE A 69 -4.14 33.08 10.25
C ILE A 69 -2.89 33.91 10.62
N ALA A 70 -2.53 34.86 9.78
CA ALA A 70 -1.38 35.74 10.03
C ALA A 70 -1.51 36.51 11.34
N ASN A 71 -2.71 37.01 11.65
CA ASN A 71 -2.96 37.76 12.86
C ASN A 71 -2.93 36.89 14.11
N ILE A 72 -3.40 35.64 14.02
CA ILE A 72 -3.28 34.65 15.12
C ILE A 72 -1.80 34.32 15.36
N ALA A 73 -1.03 34.14 14.29
CA ALA A 73 0.40 33.90 14.43
C ALA A 73 1.12 35.09 15.11
N GLN A 74 0.76 36.31 14.72
CA GLN A 74 1.27 37.51 15.35
C GLN A 74 0.90 37.58 16.83
N LEU A 75 -0.36 37.33 17.19
CA LEU A 75 -0.80 37.24 18.57
C LEU A 75 0.06 36.25 19.40
N VAL A 76 0.31 35.05 18.87
CA VAL A 76 1.15 34.04 19.54
C VAL A 76 2.61 34.50 19.68
N GLU A 77 3.15 35.21 18.69
CA GLU A 77 4.48 35.78 18.77
C GLU A 77 4.54 36.93 19.80
N ASP A 78 3.55 37.80 19.79
CA ASP A 78 3.50 38.98 20.69
C ASP A 78 3.30 38.50 22.15
N MET A 79 2.47 37.51 22.40
CA MET A 79 2.33 36.89 23.73
C MET A 79 3.64 36.27 24.24
N SER A 80 4.49 35.75 23.33
CA SER A 80 5.79 35.17 23.70
C SER A 80 6.91 36.21 23.81
N SER A 81 6.69 37.41 23.30
CA SER A 81 7.68 38.49 23.31
C SER A 81 7.75 39.16 24.68
N LYS A 82 8.88 39.81 24.94
CA LYS A 82 9.07 40.65 26.15
C LYS A 82 8.07 41.81 26.26
N PHE A 83 7.32 42.09 25.20
CA PHE A 83 6.35 43.19 25.14
C PHE A 83 5.21 43.01 26.12
N PHE A 84 4.66 41.77 26.21
CA PHE A 84 3.58 41.46 27.17
C PHE A 84 4.13 41.04 28.54
N SER A 85 5.42 40.72 28.65
CA SER A 85 6.06 40.27 29.89
C SER A 85 5.26 39.20 30.63
N LEU A 86 4.46 38.41 29.89
CA LEU A 86 3.67 37.34 30.46
C LEU A 86 4.62 36.19 30.83
N PRO A 87 4.67 35.78 32.08
CA PRO A 87 5.39 34.57 32.41
C PRO A 87 4.76 33.39 31.67
N LEU A 88 5.57 32.42 31.22
CA LEU A 88 5.09 31.21 30.52
C LEU A 88 4.03 30.42 31.30
N THR A 89 3.87 30.71 32.57
CA THR A 89 2.89 30.15 33.51
C THR A 89 1.73 31.09 33.80
N GLY A 90 1.71 32.30 33.21
CA GLY A 90 0.61 33.26 33.41
C GLY A 90 -0.71 32.69 32.90
N GLU A 91 -1.75 32.89 33.68
CA GLU A 91 -3.11 32.53 33.26
C GLU A 91 -3.73 33.69 32.49
N PHE A 92 -4.57 33.33 31.53
CA PHE A 92 -5.39 34.30 30.78
C PHE A 92 -6.74 33.65 30.46
N ARG A 93 -7.72 34.48 30.18
CA ARG A 93 -9.05 34.08 29.72
C ARG A 93 -9.53 34.95 28.59
N PHE A 94 -10.43 34.39 27.79
CA PHE A 94 -11.12 35.15 26.75
C PHE A 94 -12.39 35.75 27.33
N LEU A 95 -12.69 36.97 26.96
CA LEU A 95 -13.93 37.66 27.35
C LEU A 95 -14.57 38.28 26.10
N VAL A 96 -15.88 38.24 26.04
CA VAL A 96 -16.65 38.95 25.03
C VAL A 96 -17.37 40.11 25.70
N SER A 97 -17.17 41.30 25.19
CA SER A 97 -17.82 42.51 25.67
C SER A 97 -18.16 43.42 24.49
N ALA A 98 -19.40 43.86 24.35
CA ALA A 98 -19.88 44.79 23.35
C ALA A 98 -19.40 44.44 21.91
N ASP A 99 -19.65 43.23 21.46
CA ASP A 99 -19.28 42.71 20.14
C ASP A 99 -17.77 42.65 19.84
N SER A 100 -16.95 42.72 20.88
CA SER A 100 -15.50 42.59 20.78
C SER A 100 -14.98 41.45 21.66
N LEU A 101 -13.95 40.76 21.16
CA LEU A 101 -13.24 39.71 21.86
C LEU A 101 -12.00 40.25 22.53
N TYR A 102 -11.85 40.01 23.81
CA TYR A 102 -10.73 40.42 24.65
C TYR A 102 -9.97 39.22 25.20
N LEU A 103 -8.67 39.42 25.37
CA LEU A 103 -7.79 38.56 26.13
C LEU A 103 -7.47 39.25 27.45
N GLU A 104 -8.04 38.77 28.54
CA GLU A 104 -7.75 39.29 29.90
C GLU A 104 -6.56 38.53 30.50
N THR A 105 -5.65 39.27 31.08
CA THR A 105 -4.48 38.75 31.79
C THR A 105 -4.36 39.43 33.15
N ASP A 106 -3.50 38.94 34.01
CA ASP A 106 -3.15 39.58 35.31
C ASP A 106 -2.55 40.97 35.13
N LYS A 107 -2.19 41.37 33.93
CA LYS A 107 -1.56 42.67 33.62
C LYS A 107 -2.45 43.63 32.83
N GLY A 108 -3.64 43.21 32.47
CA GLY A 108 -4.59 44.00 31.70
C GLY A 108 -5.31 43.23 30.60
N GLU A 109 -6.09 43.92 29.85
CA GLU A 109 -6.89 43.43 28.74
C GLU A 109 -6.30 43.82 27.40
N ILE A 110 -6.37 42.93 26.42
CA ILE A 110 -5.98 43.17 25.03
C ILE A 110 -7.24 42.96 24.18
N CYS A 111 -7.59 43.97 23.40
CA CYS A 111 -8.71 43.87 22.47
C CYS A 111 -8.28 43.09 21.22
N LEU A 112 -8.66 41.80 21.13
CA LEU A 112 -8.30 40.94 19.99
C LEU A 112 -9.02 41.38 18.70
N SER A 113 -10.19 41.98 18.82
CA SER A 113 -10.95 42.45 17.67
C SER A 113 -10.23 43.63 17.00
N ASP A 114 -9.77 44.60 17.76
CA ASP A 114 -9.10 45.79 17.24
C ASP A 114 -7.63 45.52 16.88
N ASP A 115 -6.90 44.87 17.77
CA ASP A 115 -5.46 44.68 17.64
C ASP A 115 -5.06 43.56 16.66
N TYR A 116 -5.91 42.50 16.57
CA TYR A 116 -5.61 41.29 15.78
C TYR A 116 -6.70 40.96 14.78
N GLY A 117 -7.71 41.81 14.58
CA GLY A 117 -8.73 41.68 13.56
C GLY A 117 -9.63 40.45 13.76
N PHE A 118 -9.92 40.09 15.01
CA PHE A 118 -10.92 39.09 15.30
C PHE A 118 -12.31 39.72 15.10
N PHE A 119 -13.16 39.04 14.38
CA PHE A 119 -14.56 39.47 14.18
C PHE A 119 -15.50 38.29 14.43
N GLN A 120 -16.70 38.63 14.91
CA GLN A 120 -17.76 37.66 15.10
C GLN A 120 -18.19 37.14 13.73
N SER A 121 -18.11 35.85 13.53
CA SER A 121 -18.50 35.20 12.28
C SER A 121 -20.00 34.90 12.30
N ASP A 122 -20.69 35.16 11.19
CA ASP A 122 -22.04 34.64 11.02
C ASP A 122 -22.01 33.13 11.28
N LYS A 123 -22.94 32.66 12.15
CA LYS A 123 -23.01 31.28 12.63
C LYS A 123 -23.09 30.28 11.47
N GLY A 124 -21.98 30.01 10.82
CA GLY A 124 -21.81 28.81 10.03
C GLY A 124 -21.82 27.64 11.02
N ALA A 125 -22.80 26.75 10.92
CA ALA A 125 -22.90 25.62 11.81
C ALA A 125 -21.57 24.86 11.85
N LEU A 126 -20.93 24.89 13.01
CA LEU A 126 -19.80 24.03 13.31
C LEU A 126 -20.26 22.59 13.15
N LYS A 127 -19.53 21.80 12.39
CA LYS A 127 -19.80 20.35 12.35
C LYS A 127 -19.58 19.81 13.75
N VAL A 128 -20.57 19.11 14.26
CA VAL A 128 -20.41 18.40 15.54
C VAL A 128 -19.39 17.29 15.33
N ILE A 129 -18.32 17.32 16.08
CA ILE A 129 -17.33 16.24 16.07
C ILE A 129 -17.99 15.01 16.75
N PRO A 130 -17.97 13.86 16.09
CA PRO A 130 -18.56 12.66 16.66
C PRO A 130 -17.79 12.25 17.93
N GLU A 131 -18.51 11.68 18.88
CA GLU A 131 -17.89 11.02 20.02
C GLU A 131 -17.14 9.75 19.57
N LEU A 132 -16.10 9.40 20.33
CA LEU A 132 -15.33 8.19 20.08
C LEU A 132 -16.18 6.94 20.32
N ARG A 133 -16.39 6.16 19.26
CA ARG A 133 -17.01 4.84 19.31
C ARG A 133 -15.93 3.77 19.25
N GLN A 134 -15.65 3.12 20.35
CA GLN A 134 -14.56 2.14 20.45
C GLN A 134 -14.68 1.02 19.41
N GLU A 135 -15.88 0.53 19.13
CA GLU A 135 -16.17 -0.56 18.20
C GLU A 135 -15.88 -0.20 16.74
N GLU A 136 -16.03 1.09 16.39
CA GLU A 136 -15.86 1.63 15.03
C GLU A 136 -14.50 2.30 14.82
N SER A 137 -13.61 2.20 15.81
CA SER A 137 -12.32 2.88 15.81
C SER A 137 -11.17 1.89 15.78
N GLU A 138 -10.10 2.27 15.12
CA GLU A 138 -8.83 1.53 15.10
C GLU A 138 -7.71 2.33 15.81
N ALA A 139 -6.61 1.67 16.18
CA ALA A 139 -5.45 2.38 16.71
C ALA A 139 -4.82 3.24 15.60
N LEU A 140 -4.42 4.47 15.95
CA LEU A 140 -3.77 5.37 14.99
C LEU A 140 -2.49 4.75 14.40
N SER A 141 -1.74 3.98 15.18
CA SER A 141 -0.55 3.27 14.71
C SER A 141 -0.86 2.30 13.57
N ASP A 142 -1.92 1.52 13.70
CA ASP A 142 -2.32 0.53 12.71
C ASP A 142 -2.86 1.20 11.45
N PHE A 143 -3.68 2.24 11.62
CA PHE A 143 -4.17 3.08 10.54
C PHE A 143 -3.00 3.66 9.71
N LEU A 144 -2.01 4.25 10.37
CA LEU A 144 -0.84 4.82 9.69
C LEU A 144 0.00 3.76 8.95
N VAL A 145 0.15 2.57 9.55
CA VAL A 145 0.86 1.45 8.91
C VAL A 145 0.13 0.99 7.67
N ASP A 146 -1.18 0.79 7.74
CA ASP A 146 -2.01 0.31 6.64
C ASP A 146 -2.01 1.28 5.46
N TYR A 147 -2.27 2.55 5.72
CA TYR A 147 -2.33 3.54 4.64
C TYR A 147 -0.95 3.88 4.06
N LYS A 148 0.11 3.86 4.87
CA LYS A 148 1.49 3.95 4.37
C LYS A 148 1.88 2.75 3.51
N PHE A 149 1.44 1.56 3.86
CA PHE A 149 1.61 0.37 3.04
C PHE A 149 0.91 0.51 1.68
N MET A 150 -0.33 0.98 1.66
CA MET A 150 -1.07 1.23 0.42
C MET A 150 -0.47 2.36 -0.42
N ASP A 151 0.15 3.34 0.22
CA ASP A 151 0.80 4.49 -0.44
C ASP A 151 2.16 4.17 -1.05
N ALA A 152 2.73 3.01 -0.84
CA ALA A 152 4.07 2.68 -1.34
C ALA A 152 4.17 2.82 -2.87
N THR A 153 4.66 3.98 -3.31
CA THR A 153 4.75 4.40 -4.72
C THR A 153 6.09 4.08 -5.34
N ASP A 154 6.59 2.90 -5.16
CA ASP A 154 7.88 2.50 -5.70
C ASP A 154 7.93 2.69 -7.23
N GLY A 155 8.43 3.83 -7.67
CA GLY A 155 8.84 4.07 -9.06
C GLY A 155 7.74 4.42 -10.06
N LEU A 156 6.68 5.11 -9.67
CA LEU A 156 5.55 5.56 -10.53
C LEU A 156 5.92 6.59 -11.61
N LYS A 157 7.08 6.52 -12.24
CA LYS A 157 7.46 7.48 -13.28
C LYS A 157 6.72 7.31 -14.63
N GLU A 158 6.03 6.19 -14.84
CA GLU A 158 5.35 5.89 -16.11
C GLU A 158 3.94 5.33 -15.90
N PHE A 159 3.05 6.12 -15.30
CA PHE A 159 1.63 5.77 -15.33
C PHE A 159 1.04 6.21 -16.67
N ASN A 160 0.44 5.26 -17.39
CA ASN A 160 -0.40 5.57 -18.53
C ASN A 160 -1.49 6.56 -18.08
N GLN A 161 -1.60 7.73 -18.71
CA GLN A 161 -2.54 8.81 -18.33
C GLN A 161 -3.98 8.30 -18.08
N ARG A 162 -4.38 7.21 -18.76
CA ARG A 162 -5.71 6.60 -18.62
C ARG A 162 -5.95 5.91 -17.26
N ALA A 163 -4.90 5.58 -16.53
CA ALA A 163 -5.00 4.90 -15.24
C ALA A 163 -4.52 5.77 -14.06
N GLN A 164 -4.24 7.05 -14.28
CA GLN A 164 -3.68 7.94 -13.27
C GLN A 164 -4.56 8.05 -12.01
N PHE A 165 -5.89 8.02 -12.16
CA PHE A 165 -6.81 8.05 -11.03
C PHE A 165 -6.75 6.78 -10.16
N LEU A 166 -6.23 5.65 -10.66
CA LEU A 166 -6.04 4.44 -9.86
C LEU A 166 -4.86 4.53 -8.87
N SER A 167 -3.99 5.53 -9.03
CA SER A 167 -2.96 5.80 -8.03
C SER A 167 -3.51 6.46 -6.77
N ASN A 168 -4.77 6.91 -6.80
CA ASN A 168 -5.51 7.41 -5.65
C ASN A 168 -6.00 6.28 -4.74
N PHE A 169 -6.56 6.63 -3.59
CA PHE A 169 -7.22 5.65 -2.71
C PHE A 169 -8.64 5.41 -3.18
N VAL A 170 -8.87 4.26 -3.79
CA VAL A 170 -10.15 3.88 -4.39
C VAL A 170 -10.96 3.04 -3.44
N PHE A 171 -12.24 3.36 -3.30
CA PHE A 171 -13.25 2.67 -2.48
C PHE A 171 -14.21 1.92 -3.38
N HIS A 172 -14.25 0.59 -3.25
CA HIS A 172 -15.08 -0.29 -4.05
C HIS A 172 -15.40 -1.59 -3.29
N ASP A 173 -16.67 -1.93 -3.16
CA ASP A 173 -17.17 -3.19 -2.60
C ASP A 173 -16.50 -3.63 -1.27
N ASN A 174 -16.60 -2.79 -0.24
CA ASN A 174 -15.97 -3.01 1.07
C ASN A 174 -14.44 -3.18 1.04
N LYS A 175 -13.79 -2.58 0.06
CA LYS A 175 -12.33 -2.56 -0.05
C LYS A 175 -11.86 -1.15 -0.33
N VAL A 176 -10.71 -0.82 0.23
CA VAL A 176 -9.93 0.34 -0.18
C VAL A 176 -8.64 -0.14 -0.79
N PHE A 177 -8.27 0.42 -1.93
CA PHE A 177 -7.08 0.01 -2.66
C PHE A 177 -6.39 1.17 -3.37
N SER A 178 -5.12 0.96 -3.71
CA SER A 178 -4.36 1.81 -4.61
C SER A 178 -3.50 0.98 -5.55
N PHE A 179 -3.27 1.50 -6.75
CA PHE A 179 -2.38 0.89 -7.72
C PHE A 179 -0.98 1.49 -7.62
N SER A 180 0.03 0.63 -7.69
CA SER A 180 1.39 1.03 -7.94
C SER A 180 1.94 0.32 -9.17
N ASN A 181 2.67 1.04 -10.03
CA ASN A 181 3.28 0.53 -11.26
C ASN A 181 2.31 -0.18 -12.24
N GLY A 182 1.01 0.13 -12.19
CA GLY A 182 0.01 -0.45 -13.11
C GLY A 182 -0.20 -1.96 -13.01
N GLN A 183 0.48 -2.64 -12.11
CA GLN A 183 0.41 -4.09 -11.94
C GLN A 183 0.23 -4.53 -10.49
N ILE A 184 0.71 -3.76 -9.53
CA ILE A 184 0.62 -4.07 -8.11
C ILE A 184 -0.54 -3.30 -7.51
N ILE A 185 -1.46 -4.01 -6.92
CA ILE A 185 -2.59 -3.45 -6.18
C ILE A 185 -2.35 -3.75 -4.71
N ARG A 186 -2.35 -2.71 -3.87
CA ARG A 186 -2.34 -2.84 -2.42
C ARG A 186 -3.70 -2.48 -1.91
N TRP A 187 -4.26 -3.31 -1.05
CA TRP A 187 -5.62 -3.14 -0.59
C TRP A 187 -5.87 -3.74 0.79
N LYS A 188 -6.97 -3.28 1.40
CA LYS A 188 -7.48 -3.85 2.65
C LYS A 188 -9.00 -3.94 2.62
N TYR A 189 -9.56 -4.82 3.44
CA TYR A 189 -10.99 -4.81 3.74
C TYR A 189 -11.32 -3.61 4.62
N LEU A 190 -12.32 -2.87 4.21
CA LEU A 190 -12.86 -1.74 4.95
C LEU A 190 -14.36 -1.65 4.65
N LYS A 191 -15.20 -1.79 5.68
CA LYS A 191 -16.65 -1.68 5.50
C LYS A 191 -17.04 -0.23 5.20
N HIS A 192 -17.59 0.01 4.03
CA HIS A 192 -18.07 1.33 3.57
C HIS A 192 -19.18 1.19 2.53
N PRO A 193 -20.03 2.23 2.33
CA PRO A 193 -21.18 2.15 1.41
C PRO A 193 -20.83 2.47 -0.04
N TYR A 194 -19.57 2.73 -0.38
CA TYR A 194 -19.20 3.25 -1.70
C TYR A 194 -18.86 2.16 -2.69
N SER A 195 -19.15 2.47 -3.96
CA SER A 195 -18.65 1.73 -5.11
C SER A 195 -18.10 2.73 -6.12
N ASN A 196 -16.89 2.48 -6.64
CA ASN A 196 -16.26 3.29 -7.69
C ASN A 196 -15.99 4.77 -7.31
N LYS A 197 -15.65 5.03 -6.05
CA LYS A 197 -15.26 6.36 -5.59
C LYS A 197 -13.79 6.39 -5.16
N TYR A 198 -13.19 7.59 -5.17
CA TYR A 198 -11.82 7.74 -4.69
C TYR A 198 -11.63 9.07 -3.95
N ILE A 199 -10.59 9.12 -3.12
CA ILE A 199 -10.03 10.36 -2.57
C ILE A 199 -8.65 10.61 -3.19
N GLU A 200 -8.33 11.88 -3.38
CA GLU A 200 -7.03 12.26 -3.96
C GLU A 200 -5.89 11.87 -3.05
N ARG A 201 -4.95 11.12 -3.61
CA ARG A 201 -3.80 10.60 -2.89
C ARG A 201 -2.94 11.68 -2.27
N ALA A 202 -2.62 12.74 -3.03
CA ALA A 202 -1.72 13.79 -2.58
C ALA A 202 -2.24 14.45 -1.31
N GLU A 203 -3.53 14.78 -1.26
CA GLU A 203 -4.18 15.38 -0.11
C GLU A 203 -4.20 14.46 1.11
N PHE A 204 -4.53 13.19 0.89
CA PHE A 204 -4.60 12.21 1.96
C PHE A 204 -3.23 11.85 2.55
N VAL A 205 -2.22 11.64 1.69
CA VAL A 205 -0.85 11.35 2.13
C VAL A 205 -0.23 12.53 2.87
N HIS A 206 -0.53 13.75 2.42
CA HIS A 206 -0.10 14.95 3.15
C HIS A 206 -0.67 14.93 4.57
N PHE A 207 -1.98 14.74 4.72
CA PHE A 207 -2.61 14.60 6.04
C PHE A 207 -1.95 13.50 6.89
N LEU A 208 -1.76 12.29 6.33
CA LEU A 208 -1.09 11.19 7.05
C LEU A 208 0.32 11.55 7.53
N SER A 209 1.06 12.36 6.77
CA SER A 209 2.42 12.76 7.12
C SER A 209 2.49 13.72 8.31
N GLU A 210 1.41 14.44 8.58
CA GLU A 210 1.30 15.39 9.68
C GLU A 210 0.91 14.74 11.00
N LEU A 211 0.30 13.55 10.92
CA LEU A 211 -0.14 12.82 12.09
C LEU A 211 1.04 12.26 12.89
N LYS A 212 0.99 12.44 14.20
CA LYS A 212 1.96 11.84 15.11
C LYS A 212 1.39 10.55 15.69
N ALA A 213 2.12 9.46 15.46
CA ALA A 213 1.78 8.20 16.10
C ALA A 213 1.76 8.36 17.64
N SER A 214 0.66 7.95 18.25
CA SER A 214 0.50 7.88 19.70
C SER A 214 -0.14 6.54 20.04
N LYS A 215 0.32 5.90 21.10
CA LYS A 215 -0.21 4.59 21.53
C LYS A 215 -1.69 4.67 21.96
N GLU A 216 -2.10 5.82 22.47
CA GLU A 216 -3.45 6.04 22.99
C GLU A 216 -4.41 6.62 21.93
N ALA A 217 -3.88 7.08 20.80
CA ALA A 217 -4.70 7.71 19.79
C ALA A 217 -5.51 6.69 19.00
N ARG A 218 -6.78 7.04 18.75
CA ARG A 218 -7.75 6.25 17.98
C ARG A 218 -8.19 7.01 16.75
N VAL A 219 -8.50 6.28 15.68
CA VAL A 219 -9.03 6.83 14.44
C VAL A 219 -10.42 6.27 14.19
N GLN A 220 -11.33 7.13 13.82
CA GLN A 220 -12.69 6.78 13.41
C GLN A 220 -12.97 7.40 12.04
N MET A 221 -13.56 6.62 11.14
CA MET A 221 -13.95 7.08 9.82
C MET A 221 -15.48 7.14 9.72
N ALA A 222 -16.01 8.27 9.29
CA ALA A 222 -17.42 8.44 8.97
C ALA A 222 -17.61 8.58 7.46
N PHE A 223 -18.52 7.78 6.91
CA PHE A 223 -18.75 7.67 5.48
C PHE A 223 -20.04 8.43 5.11
N ASN A 224 -19.89 9.61 4.52
CA ASN A 224 -21.00 10.46 4.08
C ASN A 224 -21.19 10.36 2.56
N LYS A 225 -22.27 10.87 2.02
CA LYS A 225 -22.60 10.77 0.59
C LYS A 225 -21.46 11.20 -0.34
N ASN A 226 -20.77 12.29 -0.02
CA ASN A 226 -19.76 12.92 -0.88
C ASN A 226 -18.42 13.17 -0.17
N THR A 227 -18.27 12.74 1.07
CA THR A 227 -17.06 12.95 1.87
C THR A 227 -16.79 11.75 2.77
N ILE A 228 -15.52 11.58 3.09
CA ILE A 228 -15.09 10.74 4.20
C ILE A 228 -14.54 11.68 5.25
N ASP A 229 -15.12 11.63 6.45
CA ASP A 229 -14.63 12.38 7.59
C ASP A 229 -13.76 11.46 8.44
N ILE A 230 -12.51 11.84 8.63
CA ILE A 230 -11.55 11.09 9.45
C ILE A 230 -11.34 11.88 10.73
N THR A 231 -11.69 11.25 11.85
CA THR A 231 -11.57 11.84 13.19
C THR A 231 -10.52 11.09 13.98
N ILE A 232 -9.54 11.81 14.52
CA ILE A 232 -8.46 11.28 15.32
C ILE A 232 -8.58 11.81 16.73
N PHE A 233 -8.73 10.89 17.65
CA PHE A 233 -8.86 11.17 19.10
C PHE A 233 -7.52 10.95 19.77
N TYR A 234 -6.84 12.04 20.09
CA TYR A 234 -5.69 12.05 20.97
C TYR A 234 -6.15 12.23 22.44
N LYS A 235 -5.25 12.09 23.38
CA LYS A 235 -5.54 12.29 24.80
C LYS A 235 -6.08 13.69 25.11
N ASN A 236 -5.53 14.71 24.48
CA ASN A 236 -5.78 16.12 24.82
C ASN A 236 -6.35 16.92 23.66
N LEU A 237 -6.60 16.30 22.52
CA LEU A 237 -7.19 16.98 21.37
C LEU A 237 -7.84 16.00 20.41
N THR A 238 -8.84 16.44 19.68
CA THR A 238 -9.47 15.70 18.60
C THR A 238 -9.27 16.46 17.29
N VAL A 239 -8.87 15.76 16.26
CA VAL A 239 -8.66 16.32 14.92
C VAL A 239 -9.61 15.63 13.95
N GLN A 240 -10.38 16.40 13.20
CA GLN A 240 -11.23 15.89 12.13
C GLN A 240 -10.85 16.56 10.80
N ARG A 241 -10.76 15.75 9.76
CA ARG A 241 -10.62 16.24 8.39
C ARG A 241 -11.59 15.55 7.47
N SER A 242 -12.21 16.33 6.58
CA SER A 242 -13.13 15.86 5.56
C SER A 242 -12.42 15.76 4.22
N PHE A 243 -12.48 14.60 3.60
CA PHE A 243 -11.95 14.34 2.26
C PHE A 243 -13.09 14.24 1.26
N LYS A 244 -12.99 14.97 0.18
CA LYS A 244 -13.97 14.93 -0.90
C LYS A 244 -13.87 13.59 -1.63
N LEU A 245 -15.02 12.94 -1.85
CA LEU A 245 -15.14 11.78 -2.69
C LEU A 245 -15.40 12.18 -4.14
N LEU A 246 -14.62 11.62 -5.03
CA LEU A 246 -14.74 11.78 -6.48
C LEU A 246 -15.18 10.46 -7.11
N ASP A 247 -15.95 10.53 -8.18
CA ASP A 247 -16.37 9.35 -8.92
C ASP A 247 -15.27 8.89 -9.90
N LEU A 248 -15.06 7.58 -9.97
CA LEU A 248 -14.26 7.03 -11.07
C LEU A 248 -14.95 7.28 -12.40
N PRO A 249 -14.19 7.55 -13.47
CA PRO A 249 -14.78 7.75 -14.80
C PRO A 249 -15.64 6.55 -15.22
N GLU A 250 -16.87 6.81 -15.64
CA GLU A 250 -17.85 5.76 -16.00
C GLU A 250 -17.34 4.81 -17.07
N LEU A 251 -16.65 5.34 -18.08
CA LEU A 251 -16.03 4.53 -19.13
C LEU A 251 -15.02 3.54 -18.58
N PHE A 252 -14.23 3.97 -17.58
CA PHE A 252 -13.25 3.10 -16.94
C PHE A 252 -13.94 2.01 -16.11
N VAL A 253 -14.94 2.36 -15.32
CA VAL A 253 -15.69 1.39 -14.50
C VAL A 253 -16.33 0.30 -15.36
N LYS A 254 -16.90 0.67 -16.51
CA LYS A 254 -17.48 -0.29 -17.47
C LYS A 254 -16.44 -1.22 -18.09
N GLN A 255 -15.21 -0.75 -18.28
CA GLN A 255 -14.15 -1.53 -18.94
C GLN A 255 -13.30 -2.34 -17.97
N ALA A 256 -13.15 -1.88 -16.73
CA ALA A 256 -12.16 -2.43 -15.80
C ALA A 256 -12.65 -3.62 -14.97
N ASN A 257 -13.97 -3.81 -14.78
CA ASN A 257 -14.52 -4.80 -13.83
C ASN A 257 -13.67 -4.92 -12.55
N LEU A 258 -13.70 -3.87 -11.72
CA LEU A 258 -12.81 -3.76 -10.56
C LEU A 258 -12.96 -4.94 -9.59
N SER A 259 -14.17 -5.50 -9.46
CA SER A 259 -14.40 -6.63 -8.56
C SER A 259 -13.57 -7.86 -8.95
N SER A 260 -13.26 -8.04 -10.24
CA SER A 260 -12.44 -9.18 -10.71
C SER A 260 -10.98 -9.13 -10.22
N LEU A 261 -10.51 -7.96 -9.80
CA LEU A 261 -9.14 -7.79 -9.27
C LEU A 261 -8.94 -8.44 -7.91
N PHE A 262 -10.03 -8.77 -7.23
CA PHE A 262 -10.04 -9.30 -5.87
C PHE A 262 -10.55 -10.75 -5.79
N PHE A 263 -10.89 -11.37 -6.92
CA PHE A 263 -11.20 -12.80 -6.95
C PHE A 263 -9.97 -13.60 -6.51
N GLY A 264 -10.19 -14.66 -5.75
CA GLY A 264 -9.13 -15.50 -5.21
C GLY A 264 -8.54 -14.99 -3.89
N ALA A 265 -8.94 -13.82 -3.41
CA ALA A 265 -8.48 -13.31 -2.11
C ALA A 265 -9.18 -13.99 -0.93
N GLY A 266 -10.34 -14.58 -1.17
CA GLY A 266 -11.10 -15.36 -0.18
C GLY A 266 -10.72 -16.84 -0.16
N ASP A 267 -11.44 -17.61 0.66
CA ASP A 267 -11.33 -19.06 0.74
C ASP A 267 -12.58 -19.73 0.12
N SER A 268 -13.03 -19.22 -1.04
CA SER A 268 -14.16 -19.78 -1.76
C SER A 268 -13.84 -21.21 -2.21
N GLU A 269 -14.70 -22.15 -1.90
CA GLU A 269 -14.56 -23.57 -2.31
C GLU A 269 -14.60 -23.77 -3.83
N THR A 270 -15.09 -22.76 -4.56
CA THR A 270 -15.22 -22.82 -6.03
C THR A 270 -14.05 -22.18 -6.77
N GLU A 271 -13.16 -21.47 -6.08
CA GLU A 271 -12.06 -20.77 -6.72
C GLU A 271 -10.88 -21.71 -7.01
N LYS A 272 -10.36 -21.65 -8.24
CA LYS A 272 -9.17 -22.40 -8.67
C LYS A 272 -7.91 -21.71 -8.14
N MET A 273 -7.35 -22.27 -7.08
CA MET A 273 -6.21 -21.66 -6.37
C MET A 273 -5.12 -22.66 -6.06
N VAL A 274 -3.90 -22.13 -5.93
CA VAL A 274 -2.72 -22.85 -5.48
C VAL A 274 -2.06 -22.06 -4.37
N LEU A 275 -1.80 -22.71 -3.25
CA LEU A 275 -0.95 -22.17 -2.19
C LEU A 275 0.51 -22.47 -2.54
N LEU A 276 1.34 -21.42 -2.62
CA LEU A 276 2.76 -21.55 -2.97
C LEU A 276 3.64 -21.61 -1.73
N ASP A 277 4.70 -22.41 -1.81
CA ASP A 277 5.69 -22.53 -0.75
C ASP A 277 6.61 -21.29 -0.71
N LEU A 278 6.39 -20.44 0.28
CA LEU A 278 7.16 -19.20 0.47
C LEU A 278 8.67 -19.43 0.66
N PRO A 279 9.11 -20.38 1.54
CA PRO A 279 10.52 -20.68 1.72
C PRO A 279 11.24 -21.07 0.44
N ASN A 280 10.58 -21.82 -0.45
CA ASN A 280 11.17 -22.23 -1.71
C ASN A 280 11.33 -21.08 -2.71
N ILE A 281 10.31 -20.20 -2.77
CA ILE A 281 10.37 -18.98 -3.58
C ILE A 281 11.45 -18.04 -3.06
N ASP A 282 11.57 -17.89 -1.75
CA ASP A 282 12.58 -17.04 -1.14
C ASP A 282 14.00 -17.56 -1.42
N LYS A 283 14.24 -18.88 -1.30
CA LYS A 283 15.51 -19.51 -1.70
C LYS A 283 15.83 -19.26 -3.18
N PHE A 284 14.84 -19.37 -4.06
CA PHE A 284 15.00 -19.05 -5.48
C PHE A 284 15.42 -17.59 -5.68
N LEU A 285 14.74 -16.64 -5.04
CA LEU A 285 15.06 -15.22 -5.14
C LEU A 285 16.45 -14.89 -4.58
N ASN A 286 16.83 -15.48 -3.45
CA ASN A 286 18.14 -15.27 -2.82
C ASN A 286 19.29 -15.80 -3.67
N ALA A 287 19.11 -16.92 -4.37
CA ALA A 287 20.09 -17.45 -5.31
C ALA A 287 20.40 -16.46 -6.47
N HIS A 288 19.47 -15.54 -6.73
CA HIS A 288 19.53 -14.59 -7.86
C HIS A 288 19.69 -13.14 -7.42
N GLU A 289 20.09 -12.90 -6.19
CA GLU A 289 20.24 -11.57 -5.62
C GLU A 289 21.26 -10.69 -6.37
N LYS A 290 22.27 -11.28 -6.95
CA LYS A 290 23.33 -10.58 -7.69
C LYS A 290 22.95 -10.17 -9.12
N THR A 291 21.87 -10.71 -9.66
CA THR A 291 21.42 -10.44 -11.05
C THR A 291 20.28 -9.44 -11.15
N GLY A 292 19.80 -8.92 -10.03
CA GLY A 292 18.56 -8.18 -9.95
C GLY A 292 18.69 -6.67 -9.99
N THR A 293 19.15 -6.06 -11.07
CA THR A 293 18.87 -4.64 -11.32
C THR A 293 17.44 -4.47 -11.83
N LYS A 294 16.81 -3.32 -11.53
CA LYS A 294 15.42 -2.99 -11.93
C LYS A 294 15.09 -3.29 -13.41
N ASN A 295 16.11 -3.34 -14.28
CA ASN A 295 15.98 -3.39 -15.73
C ASN A 295 16.35 -4.74 -16.35
N ASP A 296 16.66 -5.77 -15.55
CA ASP A 296 17.19 -7.01 -16.10
C ASP A 296 16.18 -7.86 -16.88
N GLY A 297 14.90 -7.54 -16.80
CA GLY A 297 13.85 -8.29 -17.52
C GLY A 297 13.80 -9.77 -17.12
N LEU A 298 14.30 -10.10 -15.93
CA LEU A 298 14.28 -11.46 -15.41
C LEU A 298 12.92 -11.78 -14.81
N TYR A 299 12.33 -12.88 -15.26
CA TYR A 299 11.06 -13.40 -14.77
C TYR A 299 11.27 -14.68 -13.96
N ALA A 300 10.58 -14.78 -12.84
CA ALA A 300 10.32 -16.05 -12.19
C ALA A 300 9.15 -16.71 -12.91
N VAL A 301 9.37 -17.88 -13.47
CA VAL A 301 8.37 -18.65 -14.21
C VAL A 301 7.98 -19.86 -13.40
N MET A 302 6.69 -20.04 -13.20
CA MET A 302 6.07 -21.17 -12.48
C MET A 302 5.43 -22.07 -13.52
N ASP A 303 6.00 -23.24 -13.69
CA ASP A 303 5.47 -24.31 -14.55
C ASP A 303 4.91 -25.43 -13.66
N PHE A 304 3.59 -25.52 -13.61
CA PHE A 304 2.91 -26.46 -12.73
C PHE A 304 2.85 -27.87 -13.31
N LYS A 305 2.89 -27.99 -14.63
CA LYS A 305 2.92 -29.29 -15.30
C LYS A 305 4.24 -30.01 -14.99
N GLU A 306 5.34 -29.31 -15.10
CA GLU A 306 6.67 -29.83 -14.87
C GLU A 306 7.13 -29.68 -13.40
N ASN A 307 6.32 -29.02 -12.57
CA ASN A 307 6.64 -28.71 -11.16
C ASN A 307 7.96 -27.98 -10.98
N ILE A 308 8.20 -26.96 -11.80
CA ILE A 308 9.47 -26.22 -11.84
C ILE A 308 9.27 -24.73 -11.65
N LEU A 309 10.14 -24.13 -10.85
CA LEU A 309 10.32 -22.69 -10.72
C LEU A 309 11.68 -22.30 -11.32
N TYR A 310 11.69 -21.51 -12.38
CA TYR A 310 12.94 -21.11 -13.02
C TYR A 310 12.98 -19.62 -13.39
N GLY A 311 14.18 -19.10 -13.59
CA GLY A 311 14.42 -17.74 -14.07
C GLY A 311 14.50 -17.71 -15.59
N CYS A 312 13.81 -16.74 -16.20
CA CYS A 312 13.84 -16.55 -17.64
C CYS A 312 14.10 -15.06 -17.98
N LYS A 313 15.00 -14.81 -18.92
CA LYS A 313 15.25 -13.48 -19.48
C LYS A 313 15.08 -13.52 -20.98
N LYS A 314 14.07 -12.81 -21.51
CA LYS A 314 13.64 -12.92 -22.91
C LYS A 314 13.39 -14.40 -23.25
N ASP A 315 14.15 -14.96 -24.16
CA ASP A 315 14.00 -16.33 -24.65
C ASP A 315 15.09 -17.28 -24.09
N LYS A 316 15.77 -16.88 -23.01
CA LYS A 316 16.85 -17.68 -22.41
C LYS A 316 16.56 -17.95 -20.94
N VAL A 317 16.69 -19.19 -20.53
CA VAL A 317 16.81 -19.52 -19.10
C VAL A 317 18.23 -19.23 -18.66
N LEU A 318 18.37 -18.38 -17.69
CA LEU A 318 19.67 -17.95 -17.20
C LEU A 318 20.07 -18.64 -15.89
N ILE A 319 19.16 -19.39 -15.28
CA ILE A 319 19.29 -19.73 -13.87
C ILE A 319 18.87 -21.17 -13.68
N PRO A 320 19.61 -21.97 -12.87
CA PRO A 320 19.19 -23.29 -12.49
C PRO A 320 17.79 -23.24 -11.89
N SER A 321 16.91 -24.07 -12.40
CA SER A 321 15.55 -24.17 -11.92
C SER A 321 15.49 -24.88 -10.58
N ARG A 322 14.43 -24.61 -9.82
CA ARG A 322 14.12 -25.30 -8.56
C ARG A 322 12.78 -25.96 -8.67
N THR A 323 12.56 -26.98 -7.86
CA THR A 323 11.23 -27.58 -7.73
C THR A 323 10.24 -26.51 -7.24
N LEU A 324 9.12 -26.39 -7.93
CA LEU A 324 8.01 -25.54 -7.53
C LEU A 324 7.16 -26.31 -6.52
N LEU A 325 7.33 -26.02 -5.24
CA LEU A 325 6.48 -26.60 -4.20
C LEU A 325 5.18 -25.81 -4.08
N TYR A 326 4.06 -26.53 -4.15
CA TYR A 326 2.73 -25.94 -4.04
C TYR A 326 1.70 -26.95 -3.49
N GLN A 327 0.59 -26.41 -2.99
CA GLN A 327 -0.57 -27.18 -2.61
C GLN A 327 -1.77 -26.66 -3.42
N ALA A 328 -2.33 -27.52 -4.26
CA ALA A 328 -3.59 -27.21 -4.95
C ALA A 328 -4.74 -27.15 -3.93
N MET A 329 -5.60 -26.17 -4.08
CA MET A 329 -6.77 -25.98 -3.22
C MET A 329 -8.03 -26.41 -3.96
N ASN A 330 -9.05 -26.78 -3.20
CA ASN A 330 -10.39 -27.09 -3.73
C ASN A 330 -10.41 -28.23 -4.79
N GLY A 331 -9.44 -29.16 -4.74
CA GLY A 331 -9.35 -30.24 -5.71
C GLY A 331 -8.97 -29.84 -7.13
N PHE A 332 -8.46 -28.62 -7.30
CA PHE A 332 -8.05 -28.09 -8.59
C PHE A 332 -6.81 -28.80 -9.14
N ASP A 333 -6.92 -29.38 -10.35
CA ASP A 333 -5.78 -29.90 -11.09
C ASP A 333 -5.10 -28.78 -11.89
N VAL A 334 -4.01 -28.27 -11.36
CA VAL A 334 -3.25 -27.17 -11.97
C VAL A 334 -2.30 -27.63 -13.07
N SER A 335 -2.12 -28.93 -13.26
CA SER A 335 -1.16 -29.47 -14.25
C SER A 335 -1.50 -29.13 -15.70
N GLN A 336 -2.76 -28.79 -15.96
CA GLN A 336 -3.24 -28.38 -17.28
C GLN A 336 -3.09 -26.87 -17.54
N GLU A 337 -2.75 -26.10 -16.51
CA GLU A 337 -2.61 -24.65 -16.65
C GLU A 337 -1.28 -24.27 -17.33
N LYS A 338 -1.35 -23.19 -18.08
CA LYS A 338 -0.17 -22.66 -18.78
C LYS A 338 0.81 -22.04 -17.78
N PRO A 339 2.12 -22.14 -18.07
CA PRO A 339 3.12 -21.49 -17.24
C PRO A 339 2.85 -20.00 -17.07
N VAL A 340 3.04 -19.49 -15.85
CA VAL A 340 2.85 -18.10 -15.49
C VAL A 340 4.16 -17.48 -15.04
N GLY A 341 4.36 -16.21 -15.35
CA GLY A 341 5.60 -15.52 -15.01
C GLY A 341 5.38 -14.17 -14.37
N LEU A 342 6.25 -13.86 -13.42
CA LEU A 342 6.31 -12.57 -12.74
C LEU A 342 7.74 -12.07 -12.73
N SER A 343 7.92 -10.75 -12.93
CA SER A 343 9.25 -10.15 -12.75
C SER A 343 9.80 -10.48 -11.36
N THR A 344 11.04 -10.95 -11.29
CA THR A 344 11.70 -11.26 -10.01
C THR A 344 11.78 -10.03 -9.11
N TYR A 345 11.93 -8.84 -9.70
CA TYR A 345 11.87 -7.57 -8.99
C TYR A 345 10.51 -7.37 -8.29
N MET A 346 9.41 -7.61 -9.01
CA MET A 346 8.07 -7.48 -8.42
C MET A 346 7.82 -8.52 -7.33
N LEU A 347 8.25 -9.75 -7.57
CA LEU A 347 8.11 -10.82 -6.58
C LEU A 347 8.89 -10.50 -5.29
N ARG A 348 10.12 -10.02 -5.39
CA ARG A 348 10.90 -9.53 -4.23
C ARG A 348 10.21 -8.38 -3.52
N HIS A 349 9.68 -7.44 -4.29
CA HIS A 349 8.98 -6.29 -3.74
C HIS A 349 7.75 -6.71 -2.93
N MET A 350 7.03 -7.73 -3.39
CA MET A 350 5.90 -8.31 -2.66
C MET A 350 6.34 -9.06 -1.39
N LEU A 351 7.47 -9.76 -1.45
CA LEU A 351 7.94 -10.62 -0.37
C LEU A 351 8.84 -9.91 0.67
N LYS A 352 9.10 -8.62 0.52
CA LYS A 352 9.92 -7.84 1.49
C LYS A 352 9.27 -7.67 2.88
N TYR A 353 8.00 -7.98 3.01
CA TYR A 353 7.24 -7.79 4.25
C TYR A 353 7.45 -8.98 5.21
N LYS A 354 7.64 -8.66 6.50
CA LYS A 354 7.97 -9.68 7.53
C LYS A 354 6.79 -10.57 7.94
N ASN A 355 5.56 -10.07 7.81
CA ASN A 355 4.37 -10.75 8.35
C ASN A 355 3.49 -11.31 7.23
N ILE A 356 4.11 -11.96 6.24
CA ILE A 356 3.38 -12.63 5.18
C ILE A 356 2.76 -13.90 5.75
N GLU A 357 1.44 -14.03 5.65
CA GLU A 357 0.72 -15.23 6.10
C GLU A 357 0.66 -16.28 5.00
N TYR A 358 0.37 -15.86 3.77
CA TYR A 358 0.33 -16.77 2.62
C TYR A 358 0.60 -16.07 1.29
N LEU A 359 0.95 -16.88 0.31
CA LEU A 359 1.05 -16.53 -1.11
C LEU A 359 0.14 -17.50 -1.89
N LYS A 360 -0.98 -17.01 -2.39
CA LYS A 360 -1.91 -17.79 -3.21
C LYS A 360 -1.84 -17.35 -4.67
N LEU A 361 -1.91 -18.30 -5.59
CA LEU A 361 -2.04 -18.04 -7.01
C LEU A 361 -3.45 -18.46 -7.44
N TYR A 362 -4.16 -17.53 -8.04
CA TYR A 362 -5.53 -17.71 -8.56
C TYR A 362 -5.53 -17.84 -10.07
N PHE A 363 -6.31 -18.79 -10.58
CA PHE A 363 -6.54 -19.02 -12.00
C PHE A 363 -7.99 -18.69 -12.33
N PRO A 364 -8.28 -17.56 -12.99
CA PRO A 364 -9.64 -17.14 -13.25
C PRO A 364 -10.27 -18.00 -14.36
N GLU A 365 -11.51 -18.40 -14.16
CA GLU A 365 -12.38 -18.88 -15.23
C GLU A 365 -12.92 -17.67 -16.00
N VAL A 366 -12.40 -17.40 -17.18
CA VAL A 366 -12.86 -16.27 -17.98
C VAL A 366 -13.53 -16.76 -19.23
N PRO A 367 -14.81 -16.40 -19.45
CA PRO A 367 -15.47 -16.63 -20.72
C PRO A 367 -14.70 -15.93 -21.86
N GLU A 368 -14.54 -16.61 -22.99
CA GLU A 368 -13.75 -16.11 -24.12
C GLU A 368 -14.19 -14.73 -24.65
N ASN A 369 -15.41 -14.31 -24.37
CA ASN A 369 -16.03 -13.11 -24.91
C ASN A 369 -15.89 -11.85 -24.03
N GLN A 370 -15.28 -11.94 -22.85
CA GLN A 370 -15.11 -10.79 -21.96
C GLN A 370 -13.73 -10.18 -22.11
N VAL A 371 -13.68 -9.00 -22.73
CA VAL A 371 -12.45 -8.18 -22.80
C VAL A 371 -12.35 -7.37 -21.52
N LEU A 372 -11.79 -7.96 -20.48
CA LEU A 372 -11.58 -7.29 -19.19
C LEU A 372 -10.10 -6.92 -19.04
N ILE A 373 -9.85 -5.75 -18.49
CA ILE A 373 -8.50 -5.36 -18.08
C ILE A 373 -8.05 -6.34 -16.99
N ASN A 374 -7.04 -7.14 -17.27
CA ASN A 374 -6.43 -8.14 -16.38
C ASN A 374 -7.29 -9.35 -15.98
N SER A 375 -8.54 -9.45 -16.34
CA SER A 375 -9.44 -10.54 -15.92
C SER A 375 -9.09 -11.92 -16.51
N ARG A 376 -8.30 -11.97 -17.58
CA ARG A 376 -7.80 -13.20 -18.21
C ARG A 376 -6.44 -13.64 -17.68
N ARG A 377 -5.95 -12.97 -16.62
CA ARG A 377 -4.62 -13.26 -16.09
C ARG A 377 -4.74 -13.90 -14.72
N SER A 378 -3.92 -14.90 -14.50
CA SER A 378 -3.71 -15.40 -13.15
C SER A 378 -3.20 -14.29 -12.25
N HIS A 379 -3.59 -14.33 -10.98
CA HIS A 379 -3.20 -13.33 -9.99
C HIS A 379 -2.49 -14.00 -8.82
N ILE A 380 -1.44 -13.36 -8.34
CA ILE A 380 -0.86 -13.68 -7.04
C ILE A 380 -1.48 -12.78 -5.98
N PHE A 381 -1.91 -13.40 -4.89
CA PHE A 381 -2.37 -12.74 -3.68
C PHE A 381 -1.38 -13.00 -2.55
N VAL A 382 -0.91 -11.93 -1.93
CA VAL A 382 -0.09 -11.99 -0.72
C VAL A 382 -0.89 -11.38 0.41
N LYS A 383 -1.15 -12.15 1.45
CA LYS A 383 -1.76 -11.65 2.68
C LYS A 383 -0.67 -11.24 3.66
N ILE A 384 -0.77 -10.02 4.18
CA ILE A 384 0.18 -9.44 5.12
C ILE A 384 -0.57 -9.04 6.39
N GLY A 385 -0.27 -9.71 7.49
CA GLY A 385 -0.99 -9.50 8.75
C GLY A 385 -2.49 -9.78 8.61
N LYS A 386 -3.31 -9.13 9.40
CA LYS A 386 -4.74 -9.48 9.49
C LYS A 386 -5.57 -9.11 8.27
N ASN A 387 -5.36 -7.90 7.71
CA ASN A 387 -6.32 -7.30 6.77
C ASN A 387 -5.69 -6.71 5.50
N MET A 388 -4.36 -6.76 5.34
CA MET A 388 -3.68 -6.17 4.19
C MET A 388 -3.33 -7.20 3.14
N PHE A 389 -3.45 -6.80 1.89
CA PHE A 389 -3.23 -7.68 0.74
C PHE A 389 -2.47 -6.97 -0.37
N ILE A 390 -1.68 -7.75 -1.09
CA ILE A 390 -1.12 -7.35 -2.39
C ILE A 390 -1.68 -8.29 -3.45
N THR A 391 -2.16 -7.73 -4.54
CA THR A 391 -2.56 -8.48 -5.73
C THR A 391 -1.70 -8.07 -6.91
N VAL A 392 -1.19 -9.04 -7.64
CA VAL A 392 -0.42 -8.82 -8.87
C VAL A 392 -0.90 -9.71 -9.98
N ALA A 393 -1.21 -9.11 -11.12
CA ALA A 393 -1.54 -9.84 -12.33
C ALA A 393 -0.28 -10.45 -12.96
N LEU A 394 -0.33 -11.74 -13.26
CA LEU A 394 0.75 -12.47 -13.90
C LEU A 394 0.63 -12.46 -15.41
N ARG A 395 1.75 -12.66 -16.09
CA ARG A 395 1.77 -12.90 -17.54
C ARG A 395 1.77 -14.40 -17.82
N HIS A 396 0.86 -14.85 -18.66
CA HIS A 396 0.98 -16.15 -19.26
C HIS A 396 2.12 -16.15 -20.26
N ILE A 397 3.04 -17.09 -20.11
CA ILE A 397 4.20 -17.24 -21.00
C ILE A 397 3.88 -18.36 -21.99
N TRP A 398 3.58 -17.96 -23.23
CA TRP A 398 3.10 -18.86 -24.26
C TRP A 398 4.20 -19.63 -24.98
N ASN A 399 5.37 -19.02 -25.11
CA ASN A 399 6.50 -19.57 -25.84
C ASN A 399 7.71 -19.64 -24.90
N LEU A 400 7.64 -20.58 -23.97
CA LEU A 400 8.87 -20.99 -23.33
C LEU A 400 9.74 -21.62 -24.39
N PRO A 401 11.04 -21.29 -24.44
CA PRO A 401 11.92 -22.06 -25.25
C PRO A 401 11.90 -23.50 -24.75
N PHE A 402 11.20 -24.36 -25.44
CA PHE A 402 11.25 -25.82 -25.21
C PHE A 402 12.68 -26.32 -25.13
N THR A 403 13.60 -25.65 -25.85
CA THR A 403 15.04 -25.85 -25.81
C THR A 403 15.65 -25.91 -24.42
N VAL A 404 15.03 -25.30 -23.41
CA VAL A 404 15.60 -25.30 -22.04
C VAL A 404 15.23 -26.53 -21.26
N LEU A 405 13.94 -26.93 -21.33
CA LEU A 405 13.54 -28.22 -20.78
C LEU A 405 14.27 -29.33 -21.53
N ASP A 406 14.42 -29.19 -22.84
CA ASP A 406 15.21 -30.07 -23.67
C ASP A 406 16.70 -30.05 -23.27
N ASP A 407 17.27 -28.91 -22.93
CA ASP A 407 18.66 -28.80 -22.46
C ASP A 407 18.87 -29.47 -21.11
N ILE A 408 17.95 -29.32 -20.15
CA ILE A 408 18.02 -30.00 -18.85
C ILE A 408 17.89 -31.50 -19.06
N GLN A 409 16.93 -31.91 -19.86
CA GLN A 409 16.69 -33.30 -20.19
C GLN A 409 17.90 -33.90 -20.92
N ASN A 410 18.47 -33.20 -21.92
CA ASN A 410 19.65 -33.63 -22.64
C ASN A 410 20.88 -33.73 -21.76
N ARG A 411 21.10 -32.76 -20.86
CA ARG A 411 22.20 -32.81 -19.88
C ARG A 411 22.06 -33.98 -18.93
N ALA A 412 20.86 -34.25 -18.41
CA ALA A 412 20.60 -35.38 -17.53
C ALA A 412 20.80 -36.71 -18.29
N PHE A 413 20.30 -36.80 -19.52
CA PHE A 413 20.51 -37.95 -20.40
C PHE A 413 22.01 -38.21 -20.66
N LEU A 414 22.77 -37.18 -21.02
CA LEU A 414 24.20 -37.30 -21.29
C LEU A 414 24.99 -37.64 -20.02
N ARG A 415 24.62 -37.17 -18.86
CA ARG A 415 25.21 -37.59 -17.58
C ARG A 415 24.99 -39.08 -17.30
N GLY A 416 23.78 -39.57 -17.53
CA GLY A 416 23.44 -40.96 -17.30
C GLY A 416 24.06 -41.93 -18.33
N PHE A 417 24.04 -41.56 -19.58
CA PHE A 417 24.33 -42.46 -20.70
C PHE A 417 25.49 -42.03 -21.59
N GLY A 418 26.09 -40.86 -21.39
CA GLY A 418 27.12 -40.32 -22.26
C GLY A 418 28.38 -41.22 -22.38
N ALA A 419 28.82 -41.86 -21.27
CA ALA A 419 29.92 -42.78 -21.28
C ALA A 419 29.60 -44.08 -22.04
N GLU A 420 28.37 -44.55 -21.97
CA GLU A 420 27.89 -45.73 -22.70
C GLU A 420 27.81 -45.45 -24.19
N ILE A 421 27.23 -44.33 -24.56
CA ILE A 421 27.14 -43.82 -25.93
C ILE A 421 28.55 -43.67 -26.52
N GLY A 422 29.49 -43.12 -25.73
CA GLY A 422 30.89 -42.94 -26.16
C GLY A 422 31.60 -44.25 -26.47
N ARG A 423 31.35 -45.29 -25.66
CA ARG A 423 31.87 -46.65 -25.91
C ARG A 423 31.27 -47.27 -27.13
N TYR A 424 29.94 -47.20 -27.27
CA TYR A 424 29.20 -47.79 -28.40
C TYR A 424 29.65 -47.18 -29.75
N ARG A 425 29.91 -45.88 -29.77
CA ARG A 425 30.33 -45.09 -30.95
C ARG A 425 31.72 -45.56 -31.48
N GLN A 426 32.55 -46.18 -30.68
CA GLN A 426 33.91 -46.62 -31.11
C GLN A 426 33.84 -47.81 -32.04
N ASP A 427 32.80 -48.65 -31.98
CA ASP A 427 32.74 -49.94 -32.63
C ASP A 427 31.58 -50.02 -33.68
N HIS A 428 30.81 -48.95 -33.84
CA HIS A 428 29.58 -48.99 -34.67
C HIS A 428 29.50 -47.77 -35.61
N ASP A 429 28.75 -47.92 -36.70
CA ASP A 429 28.56 -46.85 -37.65
C ASP A 429 27.55 -45.78 -37.12
N GLU A 430 27.45 -44.63 -37.84
CA GLU A 430 26.65 -43.50 -37.38
C GLU A 430 25.13 -43.84 -37.31
N GLU A 431 24.63 -44.73 -38.15
CA GLU A 431 23.21 -45.08 -38.16
C GLU A 431 22.86 -46.03 -37.02
N GLU A 432 23.73 -46.99 -36.71
CA GLU A 432 23.62 -47.84 -35.53
C GLU A 432 23.71 -47.04 -34.23
N VAL A 433 24.61 -46.06 -34.18
CA VAL A 433 24.75 -45.17 -33.03
C VAL A 433 23.50 -44.33 -32.85
N LYS A 434 22.89 -43.80 -33.91
CA LYS A 434 21.61 -43.04 -33.79
C LYS A 434 20.47 -43.91 -33.26
N GLN A 435 20.33 -45.12 -33.76
CA GLN A 435 19.29 -46.06 -33.28
C GLN A 435 19.52 -46.45 -31.83
N PHE A 436 20.75 -46.64 -31.43
CA PHE A 436 21.12 -46.91 -30.05
C PHE A 436 20.77 -45.73 -29.11
N ILE A 437 21.12 -44.50 -29.51
CA ILE A 437 20.79 -43.27 -28.76
C ILE A 437 19.28 -43.09 -28.63
N GLU A 438 18.52 -43.35 -29.70
CA GLU A 438 17.08 -43.19 -29.69
C GLU A 438 16.40 -44.21 -28.76
N ARG A 439 16.89 -45.45 -28.71
CA ARG A 439 16.41 -46.46 -27.76
C ARG A 439 16.70 -46.03 -26.31
N LEU A 440 17.94 -45.59 -26.02
CA LEU A 440 18.31 -45.09 -24.68
C LEU A 440 17.49 -43.87 -24.27
N LYS A 441 17.18 -42.98 -25.19
CA LYS A 441 16.30 -41.83 -24.91
C LYS A 441 14.90 -42.27 -24.55
N GLN A 442 14.32 -43.24 -25.23
CA GLN A 442 12.99 -43.74 -24.90
C GLN A 442 12.95 -44.37 -23.49
N GLU A 443 13.96 -45.20 -23.17
CA GLU A 443 14.09 -45.74 -21.82
C GLU A 443 14.25 -44.69 -20.76
N PHE A 444 15.09 -43.70 -21.02
CA PHE A 444 15.34 -42.56 -20.12
C PHE A 444 14.06 -41.75 -19.87
N LEU A 445 13.30 -41.44 -20.91
CA LEU A 445 12.07 -40.65 -20.82
C LEU A 445 10.99 -41.35 -19.93
N MET A 446 10.97 -42.67 -19.87
CA MET A 446 10.01 -43.40 -19.00
C MET A 446 10.27 -43.17 -17.52
N THR A 447 11.51 -42.87 -17.13
CA THR A 447 11.92 -42.72 -15.73
C THR A 447 12.40 -41.32 -15.39
N PHE A 448 12.50 -40.45 -16.39
CA PHE A 448 13.01 -39.08 -16.21
C PHE A 448 12.09 -38.24 -15.32
N SER A 449 12.70 -37.53 -14.38
CA SER A 449 12.04 -36.54 -13.53
C SER A 449 12.84 -35.26 -13.53
N TYR A 450 12.24 -34.17 -13.96
CA TYR A 450 12.84 -32.84 -13.91
C TYR A 450 13.25 -32.48 -12.48
N ALA A 451 12.46 -32.78 -11.48
CA ALA A 451 12.77 -32.50 -10.08
C ALA A 451 14.09 -33.17 -9.67
N LYS A 452 14.24 -34.47 -9.98
CA LYS A 452 15.49 -35.20 -9.67
C LYS A 452 16.68 -34.66 -10.44
N ALA A 453 16.53 -34.37 -11.73
CA ALA A 453 17.60 -33.85 -12.56
C ALA A 453 18.14 -32.51 -12.04
N LEU A 454 17.26 -31.68 -11.50
CA LEU A 454 17.60 -30.38 -10.93
C LEU A 454 18.29 -30.49 -9.58
N GLU A 455 17.83 -31.37 -8.71
CA GLU A 455 18.50 -31.66 -7.43
C GLU A 455 19.93 -32.17 -7.64
N GLU A 456 20.14 -32.99 -8.68
CA GLU A 456 21.47 -33.47 -9.06
C GLU A 456 22.36 -32.34 -9.58
N GLU A 457 21.81 -31.43 -10.42
CA GLU A 457 22.54 -30.25 -10.89
C GLU A 457 22.94 -29.33 -9.74
N GLU A 458 22.07 -29.11 -8.77
CA GLU A 458 22.39 -28.29 -7.58
C GLU A 458 23.52 -28.90 -6.77
N LYS A 459 23.48 -30.19 -6.50
CA LYS A 459 24.55 -30.88 -5.78
C LYS A 459 25.90 -30.73 -6.49
N LEU A 460 25.93 -30.90 -7.81
CA LEU A 460 27.13 -30.74 -8.61
C LEU A 460 27.70 -29.32 -8.57
N ILE A 461 26.82 -28.31 -8.62
CA ILE A 461 27.20 -26.89 -8.51
C ILE A 461 27.75 -26.58 -7.11
N GLU A 462 27.13 -27.11 -6.05
CA GLU A 462 27.62 -26.97 -4.69
C GLU A 462 28.97 -27.61 -4.48
N GLU A 463 29.18 -28.84 -5.00
CA GLU A 463 30.47 -29.53 -4.96
C GLU A 463 31.53 -28.77 -5.71
N GLU A 464 31.24 -28.23 -6.89
CA GLU A 464 32.19 -27.43 -7.68
C GLU A 464 32.58 -26.13 -6.98
N ASN A 465 31.60 -25.47 -6.37
CA ASN A 465 31.81 -24.24 -5.59
C ASN A 465 32.66 -24.52 -4.33
N ASN A 466 32.46 -25.67 -3.70
CA ASN A 466 33.27 -26.08 -2.53
C ASN A 466 34.72 -26.44 -2.94
N ARG A 467 34.91 -27.06 -4.11
CA ARG A 467 36.26 -27.33 -4.65
C ARG A 467 37.02 -26.06 -5.02
N LYS A 468 36.32 -24.99 -5.42
CA LYS A 468 36.95 -23.69 -5.75
C LYS A 468 37.29 -22.85 -4.53
N LYS A 469 36.73 -23.18 -3.35
CA LYS A 469 37.00 -22.48 -2.08
C LYS A 469 38.01 -23.14 -1.19
N GLY A 470 38.39 -24.38 -1.43
CA GLY A 470 39.47 -25.11 -0.78
C GLY A 470 40.72 -25.10 -1.64
#